data_ced413beadba554ef917f841a13fc612
#
_entry.id   ced413beadba554ef917f841a13fc612
#
_cell.length_a   1.000
_cell.length_b   1.000
_cell.length_c   1.000
_cell.angle_alpha   90.00
_cell.angle_beta   90.00
_cell.angle_gamma   90.00
#
_symmetry.space_group_name_H-M   'P 1'
#
loop_
_entity.id
_entity.type
_entity.pdbx_description
1 polymer ?
#
loop_
_entity_poly.entity_id
_entity_poly.type
_entity_poly.pdbx_seq_one_letter_code
_entity_poly.pdbx_strand_id
1 'polypeptide(L)'
;MIMIGGFGGIRESEPFITTAENKKNTQTVIDDWMLGPEKPSNERGANPEYWSALGKAMQCDETEARRRRCSNCEYYDNSTLTQAKMDKIPWNAWDVDAGFRGYCHKFEFICHDLRACQAWEEREFEFED
;
A
#
# COMPACT_ATOMS: atom_id res chain seq x y z
N MET A 1 -13.24 -25.48 -21.22
CA MET A 1 -12.74 -25.15 -21.12
C MET A 1 -12.49 -25.11 -20.80
N ILE A 2 -12.66 -24.92 -20.73
CA ILE A 2 -12.22 -24.57 -20.57
C ILE A 2 -11.99 -24.33 -20.22
N MET A 3 -12.16 -23.97 -20.06
CA MET A 3 -11.74 -23.50 -19.83
C MET A 3 -11.70 -23.31 -19.50
N ILE A 4 -12.11 -23.28 -19.46
CA ILE A 4 -11.85 -22.95 -19.23
C ILE A 4 -11.63 -22.84 -18.93
N GLY A 5 -11.96 -22.66 -18.80
CA GLY A 5 -11.50 -22.25 -18.64
C GLY A 5 -11.12 -22.27 -18.35
N GLY A 6 -11.16 -22.10 -18.41
CA GLY A 6 -10.62 -21.93 -18.39
C GLY A 6 -10.15 -21.88 -18.07
N PHE A 7 -10.09 -21.59 -17.92
CA PHE A 7 -9.58 -21.17 -17.52
C PHE A 7 -9.40 -20.18 -16.70
N GLY A 8 -9.81 -19.45 -16.33
CA GLY A 8 -10.00 -18.12 -15.86
C GLY A 8 -9.99 -18.06 -14.35
N GLY A 9 -10.70 -18.89 -13.73
CA GLY A 9 -10.78 -18.91 -12.28
C GLY A 9 -9.42 -19.04 -11.62
N ILE A 10 -8.56 -19.85 -12.18
CA ILE A 10 -7.21 -20.04 -11.63
C ILE A 10 -6.43 -18.74 -11.72
N ARG A 11 -6.53 -18.05 -12.84
CA ARG A 11 -5.81 -16.79 -13.00
C ARG A 11 -6.24 -15.76 -11.99
N GLU A 12 -7.53 -15.71 -11.72
CA GLU A 12 -8.05 -14.71 -10.80
C GLU A 12 -7.55 -14.91 -9.38
N SER A 13 -7.16 -16.11 -9.03
CA SER A 13 -6.67 -16.39 -7.68
C SER A 13 -5.16 -16.22 -7.55
N GLU A 14 -4.48 -15.89 -8.62
CA GLU A 14 -3.02 -15.69 -8.55
C GLU A 14 -2.71 -14.27 -8.12
N PRO A 15 -1.59 -14.07 -7.41
CA PRO A 15 -1.19 -12.72 -7.03
C PRO A 15 -0.80 -11.90 -8.26
N PHE A 16 -0.85 -10.58 -8.10
CA PHE A 16 -0.42 -9.69 -9.17
C PHE A 16 1.08 -9.77 -9.42
N ILE A 17 1.84 -10.10 -8.39
CA ILE A 17 3.30 -10.08 -8.43
C ILE A 17 3.82 -11.25 -7.61
N THR A 18 5.09 -11.57 -7.79
CA THR A 18 5.74 -12.60 -6.98
C THR A 18 6.19 -12.03 -5.65
N THR A 19 6.50 -12.93 -4.70
CA THR A 19 7.05 -12.52 -3.41
C THR A 19 8.33 -11.70 -3.61
N ALA A 20 9.19 -12.13 -4.52
CA ALA A 20 10.44 -11.43 -4.77
C ALA A 20 10.21 -10.04 -5.36
N GLU A 21 9.26 -9.94 -6.28
CA GLU A 21 8.91 -8.64 -6.86
C GLU A 21 8.34 -7.71 -5.81
N ASN A 22 7.49 -8.24 -4.93
CA ASN A 22 6.94 -7.42 -3.88
C ASN A 22 8.04 -6.84 -2.99
N LYS A 23 9.01 -7.67 -2.60
CA LYS A 23 10.11 -7.18 -1.76
C LYS A 23 10.95 -6.13 -2.48
N LYS A 24 11.25 -6.39 -3.75
CA LYS A 24 12.06 -5.45 -4.53
C LYS A 24 11.34 -4.13 -4.70
N ASN A 25 10.06 -4.18 -5.06
CA ASN A 25 9.30 -2.96 -5.31
C ASN A 25 9.10 -2.19 -4.02
N THR A 26 8.83 -2.88 -2.91
CA THR A 26 8.72 -2.22 -1.61
C THR A 26 9.99 -1.44 -1.28
N GLN A 27 11.15 -2.08 -1.48
CA GLN A 27 12.42 -1.43 -1.16
C GLN A 27 12.65 -0.20 -2.04
N THR A 28 12.26 -0.28 -3.30
CA THR A 28 12.38 0.86 -4.21
C THR A 28 11.56 2.04 -3.71
N VAL A 29 10.33 1.79 -3.24
CA VAL A 29 9.49 2.88 -2.76
C VAL A 29 10.01 3.43 -1.44
N ILE A 30 10.57 2.57 -0.59
CA ILE A 30 11.23 3.05 0.63
C ILE A 30 12.36 4.01 0.26
N ASP A 31 13.21 3.60 -0.66
CA ASP A 31 14.42 4.35 -0.98
C ASP A 31 14.13 5.62 -1.79
N ASP A 32 13.19 5.54 -2.70
CA ASP A 32 13.00 6.62 -3.66
C ASP A 32 11.80 7.51 -3.36
N TRP A 33 10.83 7.03 -2.57
CA TRP A 33 9.57 7.74 -2.37
C TRP A 33 9.18 7.85 -0.90
N MET A 34 10.12 7.63 0.00
CA MET A 34 9.91 7.81 1.44
C MET A 34 8.77 6.96 2.00
N LEU A 35 8.61 5.74 1.49
CA LEU A 35 7.59 4.85 2.06
C LEU A 35 7.88 4.60 3.54
N GLY A 36 6.89 4.77 4.37
CA GLY A 36 7.02 4.54 5.79
C GLY A 36 5.76 4.92 6.52
N PRO A 37 5.85 5.03 7.84
CA PRO A 37 7.00 4.74 8.68
C PRO A 37 7.24 3.24 8.81
N GLU A 38 8.42 2.88 9.28
CA GLU A 38 8.76 1.47 9.44
C GLU A 38 7.80 0.77 10.40
N LYS A 39 7.45 1.45 11.49
CA LYS A 39 6.50 0.93 12.47
C LYS A 39 5.32 1.88 12.56
N PRO A 40 4.38 1.75 11.63
CA PRO A 40 3.27 2.70 11.59
C PRO A 40 2.34 2.53 12.78
N SER A 41 1.66 3.60 13.12
CA SER A 41 0.72 3.61 14.22
C SER A 41 -0.31 4.70 13.95
N ASN A 42 -1.55 4.46 14.37
CA ASN A 42 -2.55 5.52 14.29
C ASN A 42 -2.70 6.28 15.59
N GLU A 43 -1.77 6.07 16.53
CA GLU A 43 -1.75 6.86 17.75
C GLU A 43 -1.35 8.29 17.44
N ARG A 44 -1.98 9.21 18.17
CA ARG A 44 -1.71 10.62 18.00
C ARG A 44 -0.24 10.91 18.27
N GLY A 45 0.40 11.63 17.37
CA GLY A 45 1.79 12.02 17.55
C GLY A 45 2.84 10.97 17.28
N ALA A 46 2.43 9.77 16.83
CA ALA A 46 3.38 8.72 16.54
C ALA A 46 4.27 9.09 15.36
N ASN A 47 5.52 8.64 15.40
CA ASN A 47 6.48 8.79 14.29
C ASN A 47 6.65 10.24 13.83
N PRO A 48 6.93 11.17 14.77
CA PRO A 48 6.95 12.59 14.40
C PRO A 48 8.03 12.92 13.37
N GLU A 49 9.19 12.27 13.45
CA GLU A 49 10.26 12.57 12.50
C GLU A 49 9.88 12.19 11.08
N TYR A 50 9.23 11.04 10.94
CA TYR A 50 8.81 10.61 9.61
C TYR A 50 7.79 11.58 9.02
N TRP A 51 6.73 11.89 9.79
CA TRP A 51 5.64 12.71 9.26
C TRP A 51 6.09 14.14 9.00
N SER A 52 7.02 14.65 9.82
CA SER A 52 7.57 15.97 9.56
C SER A 52 8.39 15.99 8.27
N ALA A 53 9.21 14.96 8.07
CA ALA A 53 10.03 14.89 6.86
C ALA A 53 9.17 14.70 5.61
N LEU A 54 8.14 13.86 5.71
CA LEU A 54 7.25 13.65 4.58
C LEU A 54 6.50 14.94 4.23
N GLY A 55 6.06 15.67 5.26
CA GLY A 55 5.40 16.94 5.03
C GLY A 55 6.27 17.90 4.27
N LYS A 56 7.55 18.00 4.65
CA LYS A 56 8.47 18.86 3.95
C LYS A 56 8.64 18.44 2.49
N ALA A 57 8.77 17.14 2.25
CA ALA A 57 8.93 16.63 0.88
C ALA A 57 7.69 16.89 0.05
N MET A 58 6.52 16.85 0.65
CA MET A 58 5.25 17.06 -0.06
C MET A 58 4.79 18.51 -0.01
N GLN A 59 5.55 19.38 0.64
CA GLN A 59 5.24 20.80 0.75
C GLN A 59 3.92 21.06 1.46
N CYS A 60 3.70 20.33 2.55
CA CYS A 60 2.53 20.53 3.41
C CYS A 60 2.96 20.40 4.86
N ASP A 61 2.08 20.78 5.79
CA ASP A 61 2.44 20.66 7.20
C ASP A 61 2.28 19.21 7.66
N GLU A 62 2.75 18.95 8.89
CA GLU A 62 2.75 17.61 9.42
C GLU A 62 1.33 17.05 9.57
N THR A 63 0.37 17.89 9.97
CA THR A 63 -1.00 17.46 10.13
C THR A 63 -1.58 16.96 8.82
N GLU A 64 -1.33 17.69 7.74
CA GLU A 64 -1.80 17.28 6.42
C GLU A 64 -1.07 16.01 5.98
N ALA A 65 0.24 15.91 6.21
CA ALA A 65 0.98 14.72 5.84
C ALA A 65 0.41 13.48 6.53
N ARG A 66 0.07 13.61 7.82
CA ARG A 66 -0.50 12.49 8.57
C ARG A 66 -1.84 12.03 8.03
N ARG A 67 -2.56 12.90 7.35
CA ARG A 67 -3.83 12.54 6.72
C ARG A 67 -3.62 11.72 5.45
N ARG A 68 -2.49 11.90 4.78
CA ARG A 68 -2.24 11.30 3.46
C ARG A 68 -1.63 9.92 3.62
N ARG A 69 -2.49 8.92 3.70
CA ARG A 69 -2.07 7.54 3.94
C ARG A 69 -2.42 6.67 2.75
N CYS A 70 -1.80 5.50 2.67
CA CYS A 70 -2.10 4.57 1.59
C CYS A 70 -3.60 4.29 1.53
N SER A 71 -4.26 4.20 2.66
CA SER A 71 -5.68 3.85 2.68
C SER A 71 -6.56 4.84 1.91
N ASN A 72 -6.14 6.11 1.79
CA ASN A 72 -6.94 7.07 1.02
C ASN A 72 -6.22 7.54 -0.23
N CYS A 73 -5.24 6.78 -0.69
CA CYS A 73 -4.49 7.10 -1.89
C CYS A 73 -5.22 6.56 -3.12
N GLU A 74 -5.13 7.31 -4.21
CA GLU A 74 -5.78 6.94 -5.47
C GLU A 74 -5.39 5.55 -5.95
N TYR A 75 -4.16 5.12 -5.67
CA TYR A 75 -3.63 3.87 -6.21
C TYR A 75 -3.87 2.66 -5.31
N TYR A 76 -4.46 2.85 -4.16
CA TYR A 76 -4.62 1.79 -3.16
C TYR A 76 -5.87 0.95 -3.47
N ASP A 77 -5.69 -0.36 -3.46
CA ASP A 77 -6.76 -1.31 -3.77
C ASP A 77 -6.83 -2.36 -2.68
N ASN A 78 -7.91 -2.34 -1.90
CA ASN A 78 -8.14 -3.34 -0.88
C ASN A 78 -9.44 -4.12 -1.13
N SER A 79 -9.83 -4.23 -2.39
CA SER A 79 -11.03 -4.97 -2.75
C SER A 79 -10.92 -6.44 -2.36
N THR A 80 -12.04 -7.12 -2.28
CA THR A 80 -12.08 -8.53 -1.88
C THR A 80 -11.23 -9.40 -2.80
N LEU A 81 -11.32 -9.17 -4.10
CA LEU A 81 -10.52 -9.94 -5.05
C LEU A 81 -9.03 -9.70 -4.84
N THR A 82 -8.66 -8.45 -4.64
CA THR A 82 -7.25 -8.10 -4.42
C THR A 82 -6.74 -8.69 -3.12
N GLN A 83 -7.56 -8.69 -2.06
CA GLN A 83 -7.17 -9.32 -0.80
C GLN A 83 -6.89 -10.80 -1.00
N ALA A 84 -7.74 -11.50 -1.75
CA ALA A 84 -7.53 -12.91 -2.02
C ALA A 84 -6.21 -13.15 -2.74
N LYS A 85 -5.87 -12.28 -3.67
CA LYS A 85 -4.60 -12.41 -4.39
C LYS A 85 -3.40 -12.14 -3.48
N MET A 86 -3.50 -11.13 -2.62
CA MET A 86 -2.41 -10.82 -1.71
C MET A 86 -2.19 -11.90 -0.67
N ASP A 87 -3.26 -12.64 -0.32
CA ASP A 87 -3.13 -13.73 0.65
C ASP A 87 -2.21 -14.83 0.15
N LYS A 88 -1.92 -14.88 -1.12
CA LYS A 88 -0.98 -15.85 -1.68
C LYS A 88 0.48 -15.47 -1.40
N ILE A 89 0.73 -14.26 -0.94
CA ILE A 89 2.08 -13.79 -0.68
C ILE A 89 2.32 -13.84 0.83
N PRO A 90 3.32 -14.61 1.29
CA PRO A 90 3.55 -14.76 2.73
C PRO A 90 3.84 -13.44 3.43
N TRP A 91 3.45 -13.36 4.69
CA TRP A 91 3.78 -12.22 5.52
C TRP A 91 5.29 -12.18 5.78
N ASN A 92 5.80 -10.97 5.96
CA ASN A 92 7.19 -10.76 6.34
C ASN A 92 7.24 -9.69 7.43
N ALA A 93 8.45 -9.31 7.83
CA ALA A 93 8.61 -8.36 8.94
C ALA A 93 7.97 -7.01 8.63
N TRP A 94 7.90 -6.63 7.37
CA TRP A 94 7.31 -5.34 6.98
C TRP A 94 5.81 -5.32 7.18
N ASP A 95 5.18 -6.49 7.24
CA ASP A 95 3.74 -6.61 7.47
C ASP A 95 3.34 -6.51 8.94
N VAL A 96 4.27 -6.77 9.86
CA VAL A 96 3.94 -6.92 11.27
C VAL A 96 3.51 -5.57 11.85
N ASP A 97 2.33 -5.56 12.47
CA ASP A 97 1.77 -4.37 13.12
C ASP A 97 1.64 -3.17 12.19
N ALA A 98 1.53 -3.42 10.90
CA ALA A 98 1.48 -2.34 9.90
C ALA A 98 0.06 -1.97 9.49
N GLY A 99 -0.95 -2.67 10.02
CA GLY A 99 -2.33 -2.45 9.61
C GLY A 99 -2.72 -3.43 8.53
N PHE A 100 -3.70 -3.04 7.73
CA PHE A 100 -4.23 -3.94 6.71
C PHE A 100 -3.47 -3.79 5.40
N ARG A 101 -3.25 -4.90 4.73
CA ARG A 101 -2.63 -4.90 3.42
C ARG A 101 -3.54 -4.33 2.36
N GLY A 102 -2.96 -3.61 1.43
CA GLY A 102 -3.62 -3.17 0.21
C GLY A 102 -2.59 -3.18 -0.91
N TYR A 103 -3.05 -3.15 -2.14
CA TYR A 103 -2.14 -3.20 -3.27
C TYR A 103 -2.02 -1.82 -3.91
N CYS A 104 -0.77 -1.39 -4.12
CA CYS A 104 -0.51 -0.12 -4.80
C CYS A 104 -0.31 -0.38 -6.28
N HIS A 105 -1.26 0.07 -7.10
CA HIS A 105 -1.19 -0.16 -8.53
C HIS A 105 -0.13 0.70 -9.23
N LYS A 106 0.32 1.77 -8.58
CA LYS A 106 1.34 2.61 -9.18
C LYS A 106 2.71 1.97 -9.13
N PHE A 107 3.09 1.43 -7.96
CA PHE A 107 4.42 0.86 -7.76
C PHE A 107 4.41 -0.65 -7.70
N GLU A 108 3.25 -1.26 -7.79
CA GLU A 108 3.09 -2.72 -7.89
C GLU A 108 3.72 -3.44 -6.70
N PHE A 109 3.25 -3.08 -5.50
CA PHE A 109 3.68 -3.74 -4.29
C PHE A 109 2.55 -3.75 -3.28
N ILE A 110 2.71 -4.58 -2.23
CA ILE A 110 1.74 -4.61 -1.13
C ILE A 110 2.09 -3.51 -0.15
N CYS A 111 1.20 -2.55 0.00
CA CYS A 111 1.35 -1.47 0.97
C CYS A 111 0.40 -1.72 2.14
N HIS A 112 0.39 -0.80 3.09
CA HIS A 112 -0.40 -0.94 4.31
C HIS A 112 -1.16 0.34 4.58
N ASP A 113 -2.37 0.20 5.12
CA ASP A 113 -3.27 1.32 5.25
C ASP A 113 -2.73 2.44 6.14
N LEU A 114 -1.83 2.12 7.07
CA LEU A 114 -1.29 3.12 7.98
C LEU A 114 -0.01 3.78 7.48
N ARG A 115 0.53 3.33 6.35
CA ARG A 115 1.74 3.92 5.78
C ARG A 115 1.40 4.96 4.74
N ALA A 116 2.43 5.65 4.28
CA ALA A 116 2.31 6.66 3.25
C ALA A 116 3.58 6.70 2.42
N CYS A 117 3.54 7.38 1.29
CA CYS A 117 4.74 7.64 0.52
C CYS A 117 4.61 9.00 -0.15
N GLN A 118 5.72 9.47 -0.71
CA GLN A 118 5.77 10.80 -1.31
C GLN A 118 4.94 10.91 -2.59
N ALA A 119 4.61 9.79 -3.20
CA ALA A 119 3.83 9.78 -4.43
C ALA A 119 2.32 9.77 -4.20
N TRP A 120 1.88 9.90 -2.95
CA TRP A 120 0.46 9.88 -2.62
C TRP A 120 -0.33 10.87 -3.47
N GLU A 121 -1.51 10.42 -3.93
CA GLU A 121 -2.45 11.29 -4.62
C GLU A 121 -3.82 11.09 -4.04
N GLU A 122 -4.56 12.17 -3.90
CA GLU A 122 -5.87 12.10 -3.29
C GLU A 122 -6.85 11.34 -4.18
N ARG A 123 -7.60 10.43 -3.56
CA ARG A 123 -8.64 9.71 -4.27
C ARG A 123 -9.79 10.68 -4.54
N GLU A 124 -10.13 10.84 -5.81
CA GLU A 124 -11.13 11.84 -6.16
C GLU A 124 -12.54 11.38 -5.88
N PHE A 125 -12.80 10.08 -5.96
CA PHE A 125 -14.14 9.57 -5.76
C PHE A 125 -14.18 8.62 -4.61
N GLU A 126 -15.14 8.86 -3.73
CA GLU A 126 -15.33 7.90 -2.66
C GLU A 126 -16.28 6.85 -3.11
N PHE A 127 -17.04 6.82 -3.55
CA PHE A 127 -17.96 5.97 -4.03
C PHE A 127 -19.07 5.64 -3.32
N GLU A 128 -19.18 5.85 -3.42
CA GLU A 128 -19.94 5.58 -3.25
C GLU A 128 -20.58 4.92 -3.30
N ASP A 129 -20.72 5.18 -3.18
CA ASP A 129 -21.19 4.79 -3.32
C ASP A 129 -21.54 4.34 -3.35
#